data_6a4ccb461e3e1efd137bc3e44298b0fd
#
_entry.id   6a4ccb461e3e1efd137bc3e44298b0fd
#
_cell.length_a   1.000
_cell.length_b   1.000
_cell.length_c   1.000
_cell.angle_alpha   90.00
_cell.angle_beta   90.00
_cell.angle_gamma   90.00
#
_symmetry.space_group_name_H-M   'P 1'
#
loop_
_entity.id
_entity.type
_entity.pdbx_description
1 polymer ?
#
loop_
_entity_poly.entity_id
_entity_poly.type
_entity_poly.pdbx_seq_one_letter_code
_entity_poly.pdbx_strand_id
1 'polypeptide(L)'
;RRRIKFMIPFRFPDVETRKKLWHSLIPDKTPLEDGIDLDFFAETFELSGSQIKEILWNAAYIAVADQKPLGNEQLKEATMWNYMKYGKQLTKEDFGYLA
;
A
#
# COMPACT_ATOMS: atom_id res chain seq x y z
N ARG A 1 -2.14 29.06 18.21
CA ARG A 1 -2.09 28.85 17.66
C ARG A 1 -2.04 28.65 16.82
N ARG A 2 -1.80 28.72 16.68
CA ARG A 2 -1.66 28.50 15.90
C ARG A 2 -1.42 28.14 14.98
N ARG A 3 -1.27 28.06 14.73
CA ARG A 3 -0.95 27.85 14.01
C ARG A 3 -0.52 27.45 13.20
N ILE A 4 -0.14 27.26 13.03
CA ILE A 4 0.31 26.97 12.30
C ILE A 4 0.40 26.76 11.46
N LYS A 5 0.38 26.80 11.20
CA LYS A 5 0.46 26.56 10.33
C LYS A 5 1.03 26.22 9.49
N PHE A 6 1.50 25.97 9.34
CA PHE A 6 2.04 25.64 8.63
C PHE A 6 2.29 25.39 7.81
N MET A 7 2.12 25.29 8.08
CA MET A 7 2.55 25.38 7.10
C MET A 7 3.33 24.70 6.13
N ILE A 8 3.81 23.63 6.29
CA ILE A 8 4.39 22.86 5.23
C ILE A 8 3.27 22.10 4.57
N PRO A 9 2.99 22.40 3.32
CA PRO A 9 1.95 21.63 2.66
C PRO A 9 2.38 20.18 2.60
N PHE A 10 1.66 19.35 3.30
CA PHE A 10 1.88 17.94 3.24
C PHE A 10 1.27 17.44 1.94
N ARG A 11 2.11 16.99 1.04
CA ARG A 11 1.64 16.52 -0.26
C ARG A 11 1.78 15.03 -0.38
N PHE A 12 0.71 14.39 -0.78
CA PHE A 12 0.78 13.00 -1.17
C PHE A 12 1.38 12.91 -2.58
N PRO A 13 2.14 11.87 -2.88
CA PRO A 13 2.66 11.70 -4.23
C PRO A 13 1.52 11.48 -5.21
N ASP A 14 1.72 11.91 -6.45
CA ASP A 14 0.73 11.67 -7.50
C ASP A 14 0.74 10.20 -7.93
N VAL A 15 -0.17 9.85 -8.85
CA VAL A 15 -0.33 8.45 -9.26
C VAL A 15 0.96 7.89 -9.85
N GLU A 16 1.62 8.65 -10.72
CA GLU A 16 2.84 8.15 -11.35
C GLU A 16 3.95 7.92 -10.34
N THR A 17 4.09 8.83 -9.39
CA THR A 17 5.06 8.66 -8.32
C THR A 17 4.71 7.46 -7.46
N ARG A 18 3.42 7.30 -7.15
CA ARG A 18 2.99 6.13 -6.35
C ARG A 18 3.31 4.83 -7.06
N LYS A 19 3.09 4.76 -8.38
CA LYS A 19 3.44 3.54 -9.13
C LYS A 19 4.91 3.20 -8.98
N LYS A 20 5.77 4.22 -9.10
CA LYS A 20 7.20 3.99 -8.93
C LYS A 20 7.52 3.51 -7.52
N LEU A 21 6.87 4.09 -6.51
CA LEU A 21 7.11 3.69 -5.13
C LEU A 21 6.68 2.24 -4.88
N TRP A 22 5.50 1.86 -5.38
CA TRP A 22 5.03 0.48 -5.20
C TRP A 22 6.01 -0.52 -5.81
N HIS A 23 6.57 -0.21 -6.98
CA HIS A 23 7.50 -1.12 -7.63
C HIS A 23 8.90 -1.10 -7.00
N SER A 24 9.33 0.04 -6.46
CA SER A 24 10.70 0.18 -5.96
C SER A 24 10.86 -0.18 -4.49
N LEU A 25 9.79 -0.15 -3.70
CA LEU A 25 9.88 -0.36 -2.26
C LEU A 25 9.62 -1.81 -1.83
N ILE A 26 9.41 -2.70 -2.79
CA ILE A 26 9.29 -4.12 -2.47
C ILE A 26 10.60 -4.60 -1.87
N PRO A 27 10.57 -5.32 -0.73
CA PRO A 27 11.81 -5.84 -0.15
C PRO A 27 12.56 -6.72 -1.15
N ASP A 28 13.90 -6.61 -1.14
CA ASP A 28 14.73 -7.38 -2.05
C ASP A 28 14.48 -8.86 -1.93
N LYS A 29 14.55 -9.54 -3.07
CA LYS A 29 14.44 -10.99 -3.14
C LYS A 29 13.07 -11.53 -2.71
N THR A 30 12.06 -10.67 -2.69
CA THR A 30 10.70 -11.10 -2.39
C THR A 30 10.12 -11.78 -3.62
N PRO A 31 9.74 -13.07 -3.52
CA PRO A 31 9.07 -13.70 -4.67
C PRO A 31 7.71 -13.07 -4.88
N LEU A 32 7.38 -12.81 -6.12
CA LEU A 32 6.10 -12.20 -6.50
C LEU A 32 5.22 -13.21 -7.21
N GLU A 33 3.94 -13.17 -6.86
CA GLU A 33 2.95 -14.02 -7.51
C GLU A 33 2.65 -13.48 -8.91
N ASP A 34 2.44 -14.39 -9.86
CA ASP A 34 1.95 -13.96 -11.18
C ASP A 34 0.60 -13.29 -10.99
N GLY A 35 0.39 -12.20 -11.69
CA GLY A 35 -0.86 -11.47 -11.60
C GLY A 35 -0.91 -10.45 -10.49
N ILE A 36 0.18 -10.26 -9.72
CA ILE A 36 0.22 -9.18 -8.75
C ILE A 36 0.04 -7.85 -9.49
N ASP A 37 -0.83 -7.00 -8.95
CA ASP A 37 -1.22 -5.76 -9.63
C ASP A 37 -0.91 -4.55 -8.77
N LEU A 38 0.36 -4.19 -8.74
CA LEU A 38 0.82 -3.05 -7.95
C LEU A 38 0.23 -1.75 -8.46
N ASP A 39 0.01 -1.65 -9.77
CA ASP A 39 -0.56 -0.43 -10.35
C ASP A 39 -1.99 -0.20 -9.87
N PHE A 40 -2.76 -1.26 -9.67
CA PHE A 40 -4.09 -1.10 -9.10
C PHE A 40 -4.03 -0.39 -7.74
N PHE A 41 -3.12 -0.85 -6.88
CA PHE A 41 -2.97 -0.25 -5.56
C PHE A 41 -2.50 1.19 -5.65
N ALA A 42 -1.59 1.47 -6.59
CA ALA A 42 -1.11 2.84 -6.78
C ALA A 42 -2.21 3.77 -7.25
N GLU A 43 -3.07 3.29 -8.15
CA GLU A 43 -4.13 4.12 -8.72
C GLU A 43 -5.29 4.31 -7.74
N THR A 44 -5.56 3.31 -6.92
CA THR A 44 -6.75 3.31 -6.08
C THR A 44 -6.56 4.02 -4.75
N PHE A 45 -5.39 3.87 -4.13
CA PHE A 45 -5.18 4.35 -2.77
C PHE A 45 -4.19 5.49 -2.73
N GLU A 46 -4.66 6.64 -2.23
CA GLU A 46 -3.82 7.83 -2.12
C GLU A 46 -3.04 7.75 -0.82
N LEU A 47 -1.79 7.33 -0.92
CA LEU A 47 -0.96 7.03 0.24
C LEU A 47 0.37 7.75 0.14
N SER A 48 0.99 8.00 1.29
CA SER A 48 2.34 8.54 1.34
C SER A 48 3.36 7.44 1.05
N GLY A 49 4.60 7.84 0.77
CA GLY A 49 5.66 6.87 0.55
C GLY A 49 5.89 5.97 1.75
N SER A 50 5.81 6.53 2.97
CA SER A 50 6.01 5.71 4.16
C SER A 50 4.88 4.72 4.36
N GLN A 51 3.65 5.08 4.00
CA GLN A 51 2.53 4.15 4.09
C GLN A 51 2.67 3.02 3.08
N ILE A 52 3.08 3.35 1.85
CA ILE A 52 3.31 2.33 0.82
C ILE A 52 4.38 1.34 1.28
N LYS A 53 5.47 1.86 1.83
CA LYS A 53 6.54 1.01 2.33
C LYS A 53 6.03 0.10 3.44
N GLU A 54 5.28 0.65 4.37
CA GLU A 54 4.74 -0.15 5.48
C GLU A 54 3.84 -1.26 4.97
N ILE A 55 2.96 -0.94 4.02
CA ILE A 55 2.06 -1.93 3.44
C ILE A 55 2.85 -3.05 2.75
N LEU A 56 3.83 -2.68 1.95
CA LEU A 56 4.62 -3.68 1.22
C LEU A 56 5.39 -4.59 2.16
N TRP A 57 6.00 -4.03 3.21
CA TRP A 57 6.75 -4.83 4.16
C TRP A 57 5.84 -5.74 4.97
N ASN A 58 4.67 -5.24 5.38
CA ASN A 58 3.70 -6.08 6.09
C ASN A 58 3.16 -7.18 5.19
N ALA A 59 2.86 -6.87 3.94
CA ALA A 59 2.36 -7.87 2.99
C ALA A 59 3.41 -8.95 2.74
N ALA A 60 4.67 -8.54 2.60
CA ALA A 60 5.77 -9.49 2.41
C ALA A 60 5.91 -10.40 3.64
N TYR A 61 5.77 -9.83 4.83
CA TYR A 61 5.82 -10.62 6.05
C TYR A 61 4.71 -11.66 6.10
N ILE A 62 3.49 -11.26 5.73
CA ILE A 62 2.36 -12.17 5.68
C ILE A 62 2.62 -13.30 4.68
N ALA A 63 3.17 -12.94 3.52
CA ALA A 63 3.46 -13.94 2.49
C ALA A 63 4.47 -14.97 2.98
N VAL A 64 5.52 -14.51 3.66
CA VAL A 64 6.53 -15.42 4.22
C VAL A 64 5.90 -16.33 5.26
N ALA A 65 5.07 -15.76 6.14
CA ALA A 65 4.41 -16.57 7.17
C ALA A 65 3.51 -17.63 6.56
N ASP A 66 2.88 -17.32 5.43
CA ASP A 66 1.99 -18.25 4.74
C ASP A 66 2.74 -19.16 3.77
N GLN A 67 4.04 -18.98 3.64
CA GLN A 67 4.88 -19.74 2.71
C GLN A 67 4.41 -19.61 1.27
N LYS A 68 4.08 -18.39 0.88
CA LYS A 68 3.58 -18.04 -0.45
C LYS A 68 4.31 -16.86 -1.02
N PRO A 69 4.34 -16.71 -2.37
CA PRO A 69 4.84 -15.46 -2.92
C PRO A 69 3.90 -14.32 -2.60
N LEU A 70 4.44 -13.11 -2.64
CA LEU A 70 3.66 -11.90 -2.39
C LEU A 70 2.69 -11.69 -3.53
N GLY A 71 1.42 -11.57 -3.19
CA GLY A 71 0.37 -11.39 -4.18
C GLY A 71 -0.67 -10.39 -3.74
N ASN A 72 -1.74 -10.31 -4.52
CA ASN A 72 -2.81 -9.34 -4.26
C ASN A 72 -3.50 -9.57 -2.93
N GLU A 73 -3.64 -10.81 -2.49
CA GLU A 73 -4.33 -11.08 -1.23
C GLU A 73 -3.57 -10.50 -0.04
N GLN A 74 -2.26 -10.68 -0.02
CA GLN A 74 -1.45 -10.13 1.07
C GLN A 74 -1.45 -8.60 1.02
N LEU A 75 -1.42 -8.04 -0.19
CA LEU A 75 -1.48 -6.59 -0.34
C LEU A 75 -2.82 -6.04 0.13
N LYS A 76 -3.91 -6.72 -0.17
CA LYS A 76 -5.23 -6.30 0.31
C LYS A 76 -5.26 -6.30 1.84
N GLU A 77 -4.79 -7.37 2.44
CA GLU A 77 -4.81 -7.50 3.89
C GLU A 77 -3.97 -6.41 4.56
N ALA A 78 -2.76 -6.19 4.04
CA ALA A 78 -1.86 -5.16 4.59
C ALA A 78 -2.44 -3.76 4.40
N THR A 79 -3.10 -3.51 3.27
CA THR A 79 -3.71 -2.21 3.01
C THR A 79 -4.86 -1.97 3.98
N MET A 80 -5.69 -3.00 4.22
CA MET A 80 -6.78 -2.89 5.19
C MET A 80 -6.25 -2.55 6.58
N TRP A 81 -5.20 -3.22 7.00
CA TRP A 81 -4.59 -2.96 8.31
C TRP A 81 -4.09 -1.54 8.41
N ASN A 82 -3.45 -1.06 7.34
CA ASN A 82 -2.91 0.30 7.34
C ASN A 82 -4.03 1.32 7.50
N TYR A 83 -5.13 1.15 6.76
CA TYR A 83 -6.26 2.07 6.87
C TYR A 83 -6.93 2.00 8.24
N MET A 84 -7.05 0.80 8.81
CA MET A 84 -7.64 0.66 10.13
C MET A 84 -6.86 1.39 11.21
N LYS A 85 -5.52 1.44 11.08
CA LYS A 85 -4.69 2.20 12.01
C LYS A 85 -5.08 3.67 12.05
N TYR A 86 -5.58 4.19 10.94
CA TYR A 86 -5.95 5.60 10.84
C TYR A 86 -7.46 5.80 10.92
N GLY A 87 -8.18 4.79 11.40
CA GLY A 87 -9.60 4.93 11.70
C GLY A 87 -10.54 4.74 10.54
N LYS A 88 -10.06 4.21 9.41
CA LYS A 88 -10.92 3.98 8.26
C LYS A 88 -10.99 2.50 7.92
N GLN A 89 -12.21 2.00 7.73
CA GLN A 89 -12.42 0.61 7.34
C GLN A 89 -12.70 0.53 5.85
N LEU A 90 -11.90 -0.26 5.14
CA LEU A 90 -12.10 -0.49 3.72
C LEU A 90 -13.12 -1.59 3.51
N THR A 91 -13.81 -1.53 2.38
CA THR A 91 -14.82 -2.53 2.01
C THR A 91 -14.39 -3.24 0.74
N LYS A 92 -15.16 -4.27 0.35
CA LYS A 92 -14.88 -4.97 -0.89
C LYS A 92 -14.87 -4.03 -2.10
N GLU A 93 -15.74 -3.02 -2.08
CA GLU A 93 -15.84 -2.10 -3.21
C GLU A 93 -14.55 -1.32 -3.42
N ASP A 94 -13.83 -1.04 -2.33
CA ASP A 94 -12.56 -0.33 -2.44
C ASP A 94 -11.51 -1.12 -3.21
N PHE A 95 -11.66 -2.43 -3.30
CA PHE A 95 -10.70 -3.28 -3.98
C PHE A 95 -11.11 -3.64 -5.41
N GLY A 96 -12.25 -3.13 -5.88
CA GLY A 96 -12.66 -3.30 -7.26
C GLY A 96 -12.62 -4.75 -7.72
N TYR A 97 -11.95 -5.00 -8.84
CA TYR A 97 -11.91 -6.35 -9.38
C TYR A 97 -11.08 -7.33 -8.54
N LEU A 98 -10.31 -6.82 -7.60
CA LEU A 98 -9.53 -7.67 -6.69
C LEU A 98 -10.34 -8.17 -5.50
N ALA A 99 -11.55 -7.70 -5.38
CA ALA A 99 -12.40 -8.06 -4.24
C ALA A 99 -12.75 -9.53 -4.21
#